data_3eae4bda10fa7a661477e0e1c4148541
#
_entry.id   3eae4bda10fa7a661477e0e1c4148541
#
_cell.length_a   1.000
_cell.length_b   1.000
_cell.length_c   1.000
_cell.angle_alpha   90.00
_cell.angle_beta   90.00
_cell.angle_gamma   90.00
#
_symmetry.space_group_name_H-M   'P 1'
#
loop_
_entity.id
_entity.type
_entity.pdbx_description
1 polymer ?
#
loop_
_entity_poly.entity_id
_entity_poly.type
_entity_poly.pdbx_seq_one_letter_code
_entity_poly.pdbx_strand_id
1 'polypeptide(L)'
;MFRGEIYAYPLYLQNKLANKSISFFAMDVTCKYWPYLHKVTKSCPELQHLLSMKPFLSVFHAKAHDFKCEVKWSGAYQQGAGLTLGEEVEQCNAFLSRIAVTTKHMSKAGRTDMLTLMAMRWNQQKFNNLAASLACRYQKAAKRLESQLQDLESMKIQLAVTQVEVEGWLTDIKEWAEGDSYTIISMSQFCRIMGDMLLQVITVLK
;
A
#
# COMPACT_ATOMS: atom_id res chain seq x y z
N MET A 1 22.78 4.28 -8.71
CA MET A 1 22.63 4.90 -7.36
C MET A 1 24.03 5.15 -6.79
N PHE A 2 24.25 6.29 -6.17
CA PHE A 2 25.60 6.70 -5.73
C PHE A 2 26.04 6.06 -4.40
N ARG A 3 25.07 5.67 -3.53
CA ARG A 3 25.32 5.08 -2.20
C ARG A 3 24.39 3.93 -1.84
N GLY A 4 23.93 3.14 -2.82
CA GLY A 4 22.92 2.13 -2.59
C GLY A 4 21.53 2.74 -2.36
N GLU A 5 20.65 2.00 -1.70
CA GLU A 5 19.29 2.45 -1.40
C GLU A 5 19.26 3.29 -0.13
N ILE A 6 19.09 4.60 -0.30
CA ILE A 6 18.95 5.57 0.79
C ILE A 6 17.63 6.33 0.63
N TYR A 7 17.06 6.81 1.73
CA TYR A 7 15.76 7.53 1.74
C TYR A 7 15.77 8.85 0.95
N ALA A 8 16.92 9.37 0.57
CA ALA A 8 17.00 10.55 -0.29
C ALA A 8 16.37 10.34 -1.68
N TYR A 9 16.40 9.11 -2.21
CA TYR A 9 15.76 8.82 -3.51
C TYR A 9 14.23 8.86 -3.44
N PRO A 10 13.56 8.13 -2.53
CA PRO A 10 12.11 8.25 -2.39
C PRO A 10 11.67 9.66 -1.98
N LEU A 11 12.43 10.37 -1.14
CA LEU A 11 12.16 11.76 -0.79
C LEU A 11 12.17 12.67 -2.03
N TYR A 12 13.19 12.53 -2.88
CA TYR A 12 13.27 13.28 -4.14
C TYR A 12 12.10 12.97 -5.07
N LEU A 13 11.75 11.68 -5.22
CA LEU A 13 10.60 11.26 -6.06
C LEU A 13 9.28 11.79 -5.50
N GLN A 14 9.06 11.68 -4.20
CA GLN A 14 7.87 12.20 -3.53
C GLN A 14 7.73 13.72 -3.75
N ASN A 15 8.82 14.47 -3.60
CA ASN A 15 8.84 15.91 -3.85
C ASN A 15 8.54 16.27 -5.32
N LYS A 16 9.08 15.50 -6.27
CA LYS A 16 8.77 15.67 -7.70
C LYS A 16 7.31 15.39 -8.06
N LEU A 17 6.66 14.52 -7.31
CA LEU A 17 5.28 14.11 -7.52
C LEU A 17 4.27 14.97 -6.74
N ALA A 18 4.71 15.79 -5.80
CA ALA A 18 3.84 16.56 -4.91
C ALA A 18 2.84 17.46 -5.64
N ASN A 19 3.21 18.00 -6.81
CA ASN A 19 2.34 18.84 -7.63
C ASN A 19 1.28 18.06 -8.45
N LYS A 20 1.24 16.73 -8.33
CA LYS A 20 0.31 15.85 -9.07
C LYS A 20 -0.93 15.45 -8.27
N SER A 21 -1.19 16.06 -7.12
CA SER A 21 -2.35 15.76 -6.25
C SER A 21 -2.44 14.27 -5.88
N ILE A 22 -1.30 13.68 -5.50
CA ILE A 22 -1.21 12.28 -5.13
C ILE A 22 -1.71 12.08 -3.71
N SER A 23 -2.67 11.19 -3.52
CA SER A 23 -3.25 10.88 -2.20
C SER A 23 -2.39 9.93 -1.38
N PHE A 24 -1.73 8.97 -2.03
CA PHE A 24 -0.94 7.92 -1.36
C PHE A 24 0.46 7.83 -1.94
N PHE A 25 1.45 7.62 -1.08
CA PHE A 25 2.82 7.32 -1.48
C PHE A 25 3.18 5.91 -1.02
N ALA A 26 3.28 4.98 -1.99
CA ALA A 26 3.55 3.58 -1.73
C ALA A 26 5.05 3.30 -1.64
N MET A 27 5.46 2.55 -0.61
CA MET A 27 6.85 2.14 -0.42
C MET A 27 6.93 0.87 0.45
N ASP A 28 7.83 -0.06 0.10
CA ASP A 28 7.98 -1.35 0.79
C ASP A 28 8.43 -1.22 2.25
N VAL A 29 9.14 -0.15 2.58
CA VAL A 29 9.62 0.14 3.93
C VAL A 29 8.99 1.41 4.50
N THR A 30 7.73 1.65 4.21
CA THR A 30 6.94 2.81 4.67
C THR A 30 7.06 3.02 6.18
N CYS A 31 7.05 1.95 6.97
CA CYS A 31 7.18 1.99 8.42
C CYS A 31 8.50 2.61 8.92
N LYS A 32 9.55 2.57 8.11
CA LYS A 32 10.86 3.21 8.41
C LYS A 32 11.00 4.57 7.73
N TYR A 33 10.48 4.69 6.51
CA TYR A 33 10.58 5.92 5.74
C TYR A 33 9.74 7.06 6.32
N TRP A 34 8.53 6.78 6.77
CA TRP A 34 7.62 7.82 7.28
C TRP A 34 8.13 8.53 8.53
N PRO A 35 8.66 7.82 9.55
CA PRO A 35 9.33 8.47 10.67
C PRO A 35 10.57 9.29 10.26
N TYR A 36 11.33 8.83 9.25
CA TYR A 36 12.42 9.61 8.67
C TYR A 36 11.91 10.91 8.03
N LEU A 37 10.84 10.84 7.23
CA LEU A 37 10.22 12.00 6.61
C LEU A 37 9.79 13.04 7.64
N HIS A 38 9.15 12.61 8.73
CA HIS A 38 8.79 13.49 9.85
C HIS A 38 10.01 14.19 10.49
N LYS A 39 11.15 13.52 10.59
CA LYS A 39 12.39 14.16 11.08
C LYS A 39 12.93 15.18 10.09
N VAL A 40 12.94 14.84 8.81
CA VAL A 40 13.43 15.74 7.76
C VAL A 40 12.55 16.99 7.67
N THR A 41 11.23 16.86 7.68
CA THR A 41 10.32 18.00 7.58
C THR A 41 10.39 18.95 8.79
N LYS A 42 10.78 18.46 9.97
CA LYS A 42 11.09 19.30 11.13
C LYS A 42 12.33 20.18 10.90
N SER A 43 13.33 19.65 10.18
CA SER A 43 14.58 20.38 9.88
C SER A 43 14.49 21.20 8.61
N CYS A 44 13.59 20.83 7.69
CA CYS A 44 13.38 21.46 6.38
C CYS A 44 11.89 21.76 6.19
N PRO A 45 11.38 22.89 6.70
CA PRO A 45 9.95 23.24 6.65
C PRO A 45 9.38 23.32 5.23
N GLU A 46 10.19 23.62 4.25
CA GLU A 46 9.82 23.64 2.82
C GLU A 46 9.34 22.28 2.30
N LEU A 47 9.68 21.18 2.98
CA LEU A 47 9.23 19.83 2.66
C LEU A 47 7.99 19.37 3.43
N GLN A 48 7.41 20.24 4.28
CA GLN A 48 6.24 19.93 5.09
C GLN A 48 5.03 19.46 4.24
N HIS A 49 4.91 20.00 3.04
CA HIS A 49 3.85 19.65 2.09
C HIS A 49 3.85 18.15 1.71
N LEU A 50 4.97 17.44 1.85
CA LEU A 50 5.06 16.01 1.55
C LEU A 50 4.25 15.14 2.52
N LEU A 51 3.98 15.64 3.72
CA LEU A 51 3.15 14.96 4.72
C LEU A 51 1.65 14.98 4.38
N SER A 52 1.24 15.72 3.35
CA SER A 52 -0.14 15.69 2.84
C SER A 52 -0.49 14.36 2.15
N MET A 53 0.51 13.66 1.62
CA MET A 53 0.35 12.31 1.09
C MET A 53 0.22 11.32 2.24
N LYS A 54 -0.65 10.32 2.07
CA LYS A 54 -0.76 9.23 3.04
C LYS A 54 0.30 8.16 2.77
N PRO A 55 0.96 7.63 3.83
CA PRO A 55 1.86 6.49 3.68
C PRO A 55 1.10 5.24 3.25
N PHE A 56 1.70 4.45 2.38
CA PHE A 56 1.07 3.23 1.87
C PHE A 56 2.11 2.10 1.81
N LEU A 57 1.87 1.04 2.56
CA LEU A 57 2.63 -0.19 2.43
C LEU A 57 1.85 -1.16 1.53
N SER A 58 2.50 -1.68 0.49
CA SER A 58 1.82 -2.59 -0.44
C SER A 58 1.30 -3.82 0.30
N VAL A 59 0.18 -4.37 -0.17
CA VAL A 59 -0.52 -5.47 0.51
C VAL A 59 0.37 -6.72 0.61
N PHE A 60 1.14 -7.02 -0.43
CA PHE A 60 2.06 -8.14 -0.44
C PHE A 60 3.21 -7.96 0.55
N HIS A 61 3.87 -6.80 0.51
CA HIS A 61 4.98 -6.51 1.43
C HIS A 61 4.52 -6.38 2.89
N ALA A 62 3.28 -5.92 3.11
CA ALA A 62 2.71 -5.84 4.46
C ALA A 62 2.69 -7.20 5.17
N LYS A 63 2.47 -8.29 4.42
CA LYS A 63 2.50 -9.66 4.97
C LYS A 63 3.89 -10.14 5.41
N ALA A 64 4.96 -9.52 4.92
CA ALA A 64 6.33 -9.78 5.35
C ALA A 64 6.76 -8.95 6.58
N HIS A 65 5.96 -7.97 6.99
CA HIS A 65 6.15 -7.17 8.19
C HIS A 65 5.40 -7.78 9.38
N ASP A 66 5.66 -7.25 10.59
CA ASP A 66 4.83 -7.64 11.72
C ASP A 66 3.39 -7.11 11.56
N PHE A 67 2.47 -7.72 12.29
CA PHE A 67 1.04 -7.42 12.18
C PHE A 67 0.71 -5.95 12.54
N LYS A 68 1.46 -5.34 13.44
CA LYS A 68 1.31 -3.92 13.80
C LYS A 68 1.63 -3.00 12.62
N CYS A 69 2.70 -3.30 11.89
CA CYS A 69 3.03 -2.61 10.64
C CYS A 69 1.95 -2.82 9.57
N GLU A 70 1.40 -4.03 9.46
CA GLU A 70 0.32 -4.33 8.52
C GLU A 70 -0.91 -3.46 8.83
N VAL A 71 -1.38 -3.43 10.06
CA VAL A 71 -2.55 -2.65 10.47
C VAL A 71 -2.33 -1.15 10.26
N LYS A 72 -1.16 -0.65 10.61
CA LYS A 72 -0.86 0.78 10.57
C LYS A 72 -0.64 1.32 9.16
N TRP A 73 0.03 0.56 8.29
CA TRP A 73 0.57 1.07 7.03
C TRP A 73 0.01 0.42 5.78
N SER A 74 -0.57 -0.79 5.87
CA SER A 74 -1.09 -1.47 4.68
C SER A 74 -2.26 -0.72 4.08
N GLY A 75 -2.28 -0.64 2.74
CA GLY A 75 -3.41 -0.10 2.00
C GLY A 75 -4.72 -0.83 2.27
N ALA A 76 -4.66 -2.11 2.64
CA ALA A 76 -5.83 -2.89 3.00
C ALA A 76 -6.61 -2.30 4.21
N TYR A 77 -5.94 -1.52 5.06
CA TYR A 77 -6.54 -0.91 6.25
C TYR A 77 -6.68 0.62 6.16
N GLN A 78 -6.37 1.22 5.00
CA GLN A 78 -6.41 2.66 4.83
C GLN A 78 -7.65 3.13 4.06
N GLN A 79 -8.36 4.08 4.64
CA GLN A 79 -9.52 4.71 4.00
C GLN A 79 -9.15 5.43 2.70
N GLY A 80 -9.85 5.11 1.63
CA GLY A 80 -9.65 5.67 0.30
C GLY A 80 -8.64 4.91 -0.56
N ALA A 81 -7.96 3.89 -0.02
CA ALA A 81 -7.05 3.04 -0.79
C ALA A 81 -7.79 2.01 -1.66
N GLY A 82 -8.99 1.61 -1.24
CA GLY A 82 -9.81 0.61 -1.93
C GLY A 82 -9.06 -0.72 -2.11
N LEU A 83 -9.19 -1.31 -3.29
CA LEU A 83 -8.50 -2.55 -3.66
C LEU A 83 -7.13 -2.32 -4.32
N THR A 84 -6.50 -1.17 -4.07
CA THR A 84 -5.16 -0.89 -4.58
C THR A 84 -4.14 -1.76 -3.86
N LEU A 85 -3.35 -2.51 -4.61
CA LEU A 85 -2.36 -3.43 -4.05
C LEU A 85 -1.01 -2.75 -3.77
N GLY A 86 -0.63 -1.74 -4.57
CA GLY A 86 0.67 -1.08 -4.49
C GLY A 86 1.80 -1.85 -5.18
N GLU A 87 1.44 -2.83 -6.05
CA GLU A 87 2.38 -3.75 -6.72
C GLU A 87 2.72 -3.34 -8.16
N GLU A 88 2.35 -2.13 -8.58
CA GLU A 88 2.51 -1.68 -9.96
C GLU A 88 3.98 -1.58 -10.38
N VAL A 89 4.87 -1.27 -9.44
CA VAL A 89 6.32 -1.22 -9.67
C VAL A 89 6.86 -2.63 -9.95
N GLU A 90 6.41 -3.63 -9.19
CA GLU A 90 6.81 -5.03 -9.40
C GLU A 90 6.35 -5.56 -10.77
N GLN A 91 5.18 -5.16 -11.24
CA GLN A 91 4.71 -5.49 -12.59
C GLN A 91 5.62 -4.86 -13.66
N CYS A 92 6.06 -3.61 -13.45
CA CYS A 92 7.00 -2.94 -14.34
C CYS A 92 8.38 -3.63 -14.33
N ASN A 93 8.90 -3.96 -13.15
CA ASN A 93 10.14 -4.69 -12.98
C ASN A 93 10.10 -6.05 -13.66
N ALA A 94 9.01 -6.81 -13.50
CA ALA A 94 8.80 -8.09 -14.15
C ALA A 94 8.77 -7.96 -15.68
N PHE A 95 8.19 -6.88 -16.21
CA PHE A 95 8.21 -6.61 -17.65
C PHE A 95 9.63 -6.29 -18.14
N LEU A 96 10.35 -5.41 -17.46
CA LEU A 96 11.70 -4.98 -17.83
C LEU A 96 12.74 -6.10 -17.64
N SER A 97 12.54 -7.02 -16.70
CA SER A 97 13.47 -8.14 -16.45
C SER A 97 13.63 -9.05 -17.68
N ARG A 98 12.66 -9.07 -18.59
CA ARG A 98 12.71 -9.88 -19.84
C ARG A 98 13.88 -9.50 -20.74
N ILE A 99 14.39 -8.27 -20.62
CA ILE A 99 15.53 -7.81 -21.42
C ILE A 99 16.85 -7.83 -20.64
N ALA A 100 16.84 -8.33 -19.40
CA ALA A 100 18.03 -8.34 -18.55
C ALA A 100 19.21 -9.08 -19.19
N VAL A 101 18.96 -10.25 -19.78
CA VAL A 101 20.00 -11.04 -20.46
C VAL A 101 20.58 -10.28 -21.65
N THR A 102 19.73 -9.67 -22.49
CA THR A 102 20.16 -8.90 -23.67
C THR A 102 20.97 -7.67 -23.28
N THR A 103 20.52 -6.96 -22.22
CA THR A 103 21.16 -5.70 -21.81
C THR A 103 22.40 -5.89 -20.97
N LYS A 104 22.66 -7.11 -20.46
CA LYS A 104 23.79 -7.40 -19.55
C LYS A 104 25.15 -7.03 -20.18
N HIS A 105 25.32 -7.28 -21.45
CA HIS A 105 26.59 -7.08 -22.17
C HIS A 105 26.60 -5.81 -23.05
N MET A 106 25.57 -5.00 -23.02
CA MET A 106 25.50 -3.74 -23.74
C MET A 106 26.35 -2.65 -23.10
N SER A 107 26.82 -1.71 -23.93
CA SER A 107 27.38 -0.45 -23.41
C SER A 107 26.37 0.30 -22.55
N LYS A 108 26.84 1.21 -21.71
CA LYS A 108 25.95 2.03 -20.85
C LYS A 108 24.89 2.78 -21.69
N ALA A 109 25.31 3.38 -22.81
CA ALA A 109 24.41 4.09 -23.72
C ALA A 109 23.36 3.15 -24.31
N GLY A 110 23.78 2.06 -24.95
CA GLY A 110 22.85 1.09 -25.55
C GLY A 110 21.88 0.47 -24.54
N ARG A 111 22.34 0.23 -23.30
CA ARG A 111 21.46 -0.24 -22.21
C ARG A 111 20.42 0.82 -21.85
N THR A 112 20.81 2.08 -21.74
CA THR A 112 19.90 3.19 -21.42
C THR A 112 18.85 3.32 -22.52
N ASP A 113 19.23 3.28 -23.79
CA ASP A 113 18.31 3.37 -24.93
C ASP A 113 17.33 2.21 -24.95
N MET A 114 17.81 0.98 -24.74
CA MET A 114 16.96 -0.20 -24.69
C MET A 114 15.94 -0.14 -23.53
N LEU A 115 16.39 0.24 -22.35
CA LEU A 115 15.50 0.41 -21.19
C LEU A 115 14.47 1.51 -21.43
N THR A 116 14.87 2.63 -22.03
CA THR A 116 13.96 3.73 -22.40
C THR A 116 12.91 3.26 -23.38
N LEU A 117 13.30 2.57 -24.44
CA LEU A 117 12.37 2.02 -25.44
C LEU A 117 11.37 1.05 -24.81
N MET A 118 11.84 0.17 -23.95
CA MET A 118 10.97 -0.79 -23.26
C MET A 118 10.01 -0.12 -22.26
N ALA A 119 10.48 0.92 -21.55
CA ALA A 119 9.61 1.71 -20.68
C ALA A 119 8.52 2.46 -21.48
N MET A 120 8.86 3.03 -22.64
CA MET A 120 7.89 3.64 -23.54
C MET A 120 6.85 2.62 -24.04
N ARG A 121 7.31 1.41 -24.42
CA ARG A 121 6.41 0.31 -24.81
C ARG A 121 5.49 -0.11 -23.67
N TRP A 122 6.00 -0.22 -22.44
CA TRP A 122 5.20 -0.49 -21.25
C TRP A 122 4.11 0.58 -21.04
N ASN A 123 4.48 1.84 -21.11
CA ASN A 123 3.55 2.95 -20.95
C ASN A 123 2.46 2.93 -22.04
N GLN A 124 2.84 2.71 -23.29
CA GLN A 124 1.88 2.59 -24.41
C GLN A 124 0.90 1.45 -24.20
N GLN A 125 1.38 0.29 -23.76
CA GLN A 125 0.54 -0.87 -23.47
C GLN A 125 -0.44 -0.58 -22.31
N LYS A 126 0.03 0.07 -21.24
CA LYS A 126 -0.84 0.49 -20.12
C LYS A 126 -1.89 1.50 -20.58
N PHE A 127 -1.49 2.47 -21.40
CA PHE A 127 -2.40 3.48 -21.94
C PHE A 127 -3.48 2.85 -22.83
N ASN A 128 -3.11 1.98 -23.77
CA ASN A 128 -4.05 1.33 -24.67
C ASN A 128 -5.10 0.47 -23.93
N ASN A 129 -4.70 -0.12 -22.79
CA ASN A 129 -5.58 -0.98 -21.98
C ASN A 129 -6.26 -0.24 -20.82
N LEU A 130 -6.06 1.08 -20.69
CA LEU A 130 -6.48 1.82 -19.49
C LEU A 130 -7.99 1.74 -19.26
N ALA A 131 -8.80 2.03 -20.27
CA ALA A 131 -10.26 2.03 -20.16
C ALA A 131 -10.80 0.65 -19.76
N ALA A 132 -10.37 -0.41 -20.43
CA ALA A 132 -10.77 -1.78 -20.12
C ALA A 132 -10.33 -2.20 -18.72
N SER A 133 -9.11 -1.81 -18.31
CA SER A 133 -8.57 -2.09 -16.97
C SER A 133 -9.38 -1.39 -15.88
N LEU A 134 -9.75 -0.13 -16.08
CA LEU A 134 -10.56 0.64 -15.13
C LEU A 134 -11.97 0.06 -15.00
N ALA A 135 -12.63 -0.28 -16.11
CA ALA A 135 -13.94 -0.92 -16.10
C ALA A 135 -13.91 -2.27 -15.37
N CYS A 136 -12.90 -3.09 -15.65
CA CYS A 136 -12.74 -4.38 -14.97
C CYS A 136 -12.47 -4.22 -13.47
N ARG A 137 -11.64 -3.25 -13.07
CA ARG A 137 -11.37 -2.94 -11.65
C ARG A 137 -12.63 -2.48 -10.94
N TYR A 138 -13.41 -1.60 -11.54
CA TYR A 138 -14.68 -1.14 -10.99
C TYR A 138 -15.65 -2.31 -10.76
N GLN A 139 -15.87 -3.14 -11.77
CA GLN A 139 -16.75 -4.30 -11.66
C GLN A 139 -16.31 -5.29 -10.56
N LYS A 140 -15.00 -5.55 -10.49
CA LYS A 140 -14.45 -6.41 -9.42
C LYS A 140 -14.62 -5.79 -8.04
N ALA A 141 -14.41 -4.48 -7.91
CA ALA A 141 -14.59 -3.78 -6.63
C ALA A 141 -16.06 -3.82 -6.18
N ALA A 142 -16.99 -3.55 -7.09
CA ALA A 142 -18.42 -3.61 -6.79
C ALA A 142 -18.87 -5.00 -6.33
N LYS A 143 -18.50 -6.05 -7.08
CA LYS A 143 -18.82 -7.44 -6.70
C LYS A 143 -18.21 -7.84 -5.36
N ARG A 144 -16.97 -7.44 -5.11
CA ARG A 144 -16.29 -7.75 -3.86
C ARG A 144 -16.93 -7.03 -2.67
N LEU A 145 -17.31 -5.76 -2.85
CA LEU A 145 -18.03 -5.00 -1.82
C LEU A 145 -19.33 -5.69 -1.44
N GLU A 146 -20.14 -6.08 -2.44
CA GLU A 146 -21.40 -6.80 -2.21
C GLU A 146 -21.19 -8.10 -1.41
N SER A 147 -20.26 -8.94 -1.84
CA SER A 147 -19.89 -10.18 -1.15
C SER A 147 -19.45 -9.92 0.29
N GLN A 148 -18.56 -8.95 0.50
CA GLN A 148 -18.02 -8.64 1.83
C GLN A 148 -19.06 -8.07 2.77
N LEU A 149 -20.04 -7.28 2.26
CA LEU A 149 -21.17 -6.81 3.06
C LEU A 149 -22.05 -7.97 3.52
N GLN A 150 -22.34 -8.94 2.63
CA GLN A 150 -23.10 -10.13 2.99
C GLN A 150 -22.35 -10.99 4.02
N ASP A 151 -21.04 -11.18 3.85
CA ASP A 151 -20.22 -11.92 4.79
C ASP A 151 -20.20 -11.24 6.16
N LEU A 152 -20.10 -9.90 6.21
CA LEU A 152 -20.13 -9.13 7.45
C LEU A 152 -21.46 -9.28 8.18
N GLU A 153 -22.59 -9.15 7.48
CA GLU A 153 -23.90 -9.31 8.11
C GLU A 153 -24.10 -10.74 8.64
N SER A 154 -23.67 -11.75 7.87
CA SER A 154 -23.72 -13.15 8.30
C SER A 154 -22.92 -13.38 9.58
N MET A 155 -21.71 -12.80 9.66
CA MET A 155 -20.85 -12.91 10.84
C MET A 155 -21.42 -12.16 12.05
N LYS A 156 -22.00 -10.98 11.86
CA LYS A 156 -22.67 -10.25 12.94
C LYS A 156 -23.79 -11.07 13.57
N ILE A 157 -24.59 -11.75 12.75
CA ILE A 157 -25.64 -12.65 13.21
C ILE A 157 -25.06 -13.84 13.97
N GLN A 158 -24.04 -14.50 13.43
CA GLN A 158 -23.41 -15.68 14.06
C GLN A 158 -22.79 -15.36 15.42
N LEU A 159 -22.21 -14.18 15.57
CA LEU A 159 -21.55 -13.73 16.79
C LEU A 159 -22.46 -12.99 17.76
N ALA A 160 -23.69 -12.72 17.35
CA ALA A 160 -24.65 -11.89 18.09
C ALA A 160 -24.05 -10.51 18.48
N VAL A 161 -23.32 -9.88 17.54
CA VAL A 161 -22.70 -8.56 17.75
C VAL A 161 -23.38 -7.47 16.93
N THR A 162 -23.33 -6.26 17.47
CA THR A 162 -23.92 -5.07 16.84
C THR A 162 -22.90 -4.35 15.97
N GLN A 163 -23.37 -3.48 15.09
CA GLN A 163 -22.51 -2.61 14.28
C GLN A 163 -21.60 -1.72 15.12
N VAL A 164 -22.11 -1.21 16.26
CA VAL A 164 -21.34 -0.34 17.17
C VAL A 164 -20.17 -1.08 17.80
N GLU A 165 -20.36 -2.35 18.19
CA GLU A 165 -19.28 -3.18 18.74
C GLU A 165 -18.20 -3.44 17.71
N VAL A 166 -18.58 -3.73 16.46
CA VAL A 166 -17.62 -3.93 15.34
C VAL A 166 -16.81 -2.66 15.06
N GLU A 167 -17.44 -1.49 15.08
CA GLU A 167 -16.75 -0.20 14.91
C GLU A 167 -15.83 0.12 16.10
N GLY A 168 -16.23 -0.26 17.31
CA GLY A 168 -15.39 -0.18 18.51
C GLY A 168 -14.11 -1.00 18.34
N TRP A 169 -14.21 -2.25 17.91
CA TRP A 169 -13.05 -3.11 17.69
C TRP A 169 -12.09 -2.54 16.63
N LEU A 170 -12.61 -1.90 15.58
CA LEU A 170 -11.79 -1.24 14.59
C LEU A 170 -10.98 -0.07 15.17
N THR A 171 -11.60 0.67 16.07
CA THR A 171 -10.95 1.78 16.76
C THR A 171 -9.84 1.26 17.69
N ASP A 172 -10.15 0.25 18.51
CA ASP A 172 -9.21 -0.38 19.44
C ASP A 172 -7.96 -0.93 18.73
N ILE A 173 -8.15 -1.57 17.55
CA ILE A 173 -7.03 -2.10 16.78
C ILE A 173 -6.15 -0.99 16.21
N LYS A 174 -6.74 0.10 15.74
CA LYS A 174 -5.99 1.24 15.23
C LYS A 174 -5.21 1.93 16.35
N GLU A 175 -5.83 2.15 17.48
CA GLU A 175 -5.18 2.72 18.68
C GLU A 175 -4.04 1.82 19.16
N TRP A 176 -4.25 0.51 19.18
CA TRP A 176 -3.18 -0.45 19.49
C TRP A 176 -2.01 -0.34 18.47
N ALA A 177 -2.31 -0.22 17.18
CA ALA A 177 -1.28 -0.12 16.17
C ALA A 177 -0.50 1.22 16.23
N GLU A 178 -1.11 2.30 16.73
CA GLU A 178 -0.46 3.60 16.93
C GLU A 178 0.38 3.66 18.20
N GLY A 179 0.02 2.89 19.25
CA GLY A 179 0.70 2.92 20.55
C GLY A 179 2.13 2.38 20.52
N ASP A 180 3.03 2.98 21.30
CA ASP A 180 4.43 2.52 21.43
C ASP A 180 4.58 1.34 22.39
N SER A 181 3.58 1.04 23.22
CA SER A 181 3.64 -0.05 24.17
C SER A 181 3.15 -1.35 23.54
N TYR A 182 3.93 -2.41 23.76
CA TYR A 182 3.49 -3.80 23.59
C TYR A 182 2.50 -4.16 24.72
N THR A 183 1.41 -3.44 24.81
CA THR A 183 0.32 -3.88 25.69
C THR A 183 -0.21 -5.15 25.06
N ILE A 184 0.15 -6.27 25.66
CA ILE A 184 -0.32 -7.60 25.33
C ILE A 184 -1.83 -7.60 25.62
N ILE A 185 -2.63 -7.18 24.64
CA ILE A 185 -3.96 -7.78 24.52
C ILE A 185 -3.62 -9.26 24.37
N SER A 186 -4.03 -10.08 25.32
CA SER A 186 -3.58 -11.48 25.33
C SER A 186 -3.74 -12.04 23.93
N MET A 187 -2.66 -12.55 23.34
CA MET A 187 -2.67 -13.13 21.99
C MET A 187 -3.84 -14.11 21.81
N SER A 188 -4.29 -14.75 22.89
CA SER A 188 -5.43 -15.64 22.90
C SER A 188 -6.79 -14.93 22.70
N GLN A 189 -6.99 -13.73 23.23
CA GLN A 189 -8.20 -12.93 22.95
C GLN A 189 -8.13 -12.33 21.56
N PHE A 190 -6.96 -11.87 21.14
CA PHE A 190 -6.73 -11.33 19.82
C PHE A 190 -6.87 -12.40 18.72
N CYS A 191 -6.27 -13.58 18.87
CA CYS A 191 -6.46 -14.68 17.91
C CYS A 191 -7.88 -15.28 17.92
N ARG A 192 -8.59 -15.19 19.02
CA ARG A 192 -9.98 -15.67 19.12
C ARG A 192 -10.98 -14.74 18.40
N ILE A 193 -10.68 -13.43 18.37
CA ILE A 193 -11.49 -12.40 17.73
C ILE A 193 -11.01 -12.15 16.29
N MET A 194 -9.73 -12.39 16.02
CA MET A 194 -9.00 -11.91 14.85
C MET A 194 -8.69 -12.98 13.79
N GLY A 195 -9.21 -14.19 13.91
CA GLY A 195 -9.18 -15.10 12.77
C GLY A 195 -9.54 -14.33 11.47
N ASP A 196 -9.61 -14.94 10.34
CA ASP A 196 -9.92 -14.32 9.02
C ASP A 196 -11.06 -13.27 9.02
N MET A 197 -11.79 -13.17 10.09
CA MET A 197 -12.97 -12.37 10.34
C MET A 197 -12.74 -10.86 10.40
N LEU A 198 -11.76 -10.39 11.16
CA LEU A 198 -11.48 -8.95 11.27
C LEU A 198 -10.84 -8.38 10.02
N LEU A 199 -10.06 -9.17 9.32
CA LEU A 199 -9.54 -8.82 8.00
C LEU A 199 -10.68 -8.52 7.02
N GLN A 200 -11.75 -9.31 7.05
CA GLN A 200 -12.92 -9.10 6.19
C GLN A 200 -13.71 -7.85 6.63
N VAL A 201 -13.99 -7.68 7.92
CA VAL A 201 -14.69 -6.51 8.48
C VAL A 201 -13.98 -5.21 8.15
N ILE A 202 -12.67 -5.15 8.36
CA ILE A 202 -11.86 -3.95 8.05
C ILE A 202 -11.89 -3.61 6.56
N THR A 203 -11.97 -4.62 5.70
CA THR A 203 -12.01 -4.41 4.24
C THR A 203 -13.38 -3.88 3.77
N VAL A 204 -14.46 -4.19 4.47
CA VAL A 204 -15.84 -3.79 4.13
C VAL A 204 -16.18 -2.37 4.59
N LEU A 205 -15.70 -1.98 5.77
CA LEU A 205 -16.02 -0.67 6.36
C LEU A 205 -15.19 0.50 5.79
N LYS A 206 -14.46 0.27 4.70
CA LYS A 206 -13.61 1.26 3.99
C LYS A 206 -14.12 1.58 2.61
#